data_dfb4e3933d0bdf3a2cb6192a875499ac
#
_entry.id   dfb4e3933d0bdf3a2cb6192a875499ac
#
_cell.length_a   1.000
_cell.length_b   1.000
_cell.length_c   1.000
_cell.angle_alpha   90.00
_cell.angle_beta   90.00
_cell.angle_gamma   90.00
#
_symmetry.space_group_name_H-M   'P 1'
#
loop_
_entity.id
_entity.type
_entity.pdbx_description
1 polymer ?
#
loop_
_entity_poly.entity_id
_entity_poly.type
_entity_poly.pdbx_seq_one_letter_code
_entity_poly.pdbx_strand_id
1 'polypeptide(L)'
;YNFGPKIRKEFPKGLTLTEFIKKRFGIGILKICLFLILFYLTIFLIAEVTAIASLLNFISKVPLWITAGVTLIICLLYILRGGFALSIITDKYQFIFIVLIILASLLIILSNVNLSSFEIIKKNSPNLINKDYLPNYTAGLTFFIAVAATNLFHQGNWQRVFSAKNNSILK
;
A
#
# COMPACT_ATOMS: atom_id res chain seq x y z
N TYR A 1 5.74 7.63 -13.07
CA TYR A 1 7.14 7.75 -13.52
C TYR A 1 7.52 9.17 -13.96
N ASN A 2 6.62 9.94 -14.57
CA ASN A 2 6.97 11.27 -15.11
C ASN A 2 6.99 12.39 -14.07
N PHE A 3 6.29 12.26 -12.96
CA PHE A 3 6.20 13.32 -11.94
C PHE A 3 7.43 13.43 -11.06
N GLY A 4 8.00 12.30 -10.63
CA GLY A 4 9.17 12.28 -9.75
C GLY A 4 10.36 13.07 -10.29
N PRO A 5 10.86 12.77 -11.51
CA PRO A 5 11.95 13.50 -12.13
C PRO A 5 11.66 14.99 -12.35
N LYS A 6 10.41 15.37 -12.69
CA LYS A 6 10.02 16.77 -12.88
C LYS A 6 10.08 17.54 -11.58
N ILE A 7 9.47 17.04 -10.51
CA ILE A 7 9.47 17.71 -9.19
C ILE A 7 10.90 17.78 -8.64
N ARG A 8 11.71 16.75 -8.81
CA ARG A 8 13.11 16.76 -8.41
C ARG A 8 13.94 17.79 -9.17
N LYS A 9 13.65 18.01 -10.46
CA LYS A 9 14.30 19.05 -11.27
C LYS A 9 13.93 20.46 -10.81
N GLU A 10 12.66 20.69 -10.46
CA GLU A 10 12.20 21.96 -9.92
C GLU A 10 12.67 22.20 -8.47
N PHE A 11 12.89 21.13 -7.72
CA PHE A 11 13.25 21.18 -6.31
C PHE A 11 14.42 20.24 -5.96
N PRO A 12 15.63 20.51 -6.48
CA PRO A 12 16.78 19.60 -6.39
C PRO A 12 17.30 19.40 -4.96
N LYS A 13 17.06 20.34 -4.05
CA LYS A 13 17.44 20.25 -2.63
C LYS A 13 16.31 19.80 -1.72
N GLY A 14 15.15 19.42 -2.28
CA GLY A 14 14.02 18.90 -1.50
C GLY A 14 14.29 17.48 -1.00
N LEU A 15 13.82 17.18 0.21
CA LEU A 15 13.90 15.87 0.83
C LEU A 15 12.54 15.20 0.95
N THR A 16 11.46 15.97 0.95
CA THR A 16 10.12 15.48 1.23
C THR A 16 9.06 16.19 0.39
N LEU A 17 7.92 15.51 0.17
CA LEU A 17 6.76 16.12 -0.47
C LEU A 17 6.23 17.32 0.31
N THR A 18 6.25 17.23 1.64
CA THR A 18 5.75 18.29 2.52
C THR A 18 6.57 19.58 2.42
N GLU A 19 7.87 19.45 2.21
CA GLU A 19 8.76 20.59 1.99
C GLU A 19 8.47 21.28 0.64
N PHE A 20 8.24 20.49 -0.41
CA PHE A 20 7.78 21.00 -1.71
C PHE A 20 6.45 21.75 -1.59
N ILE A 21 5.46 21.17 -0.89
CA ILE A 21 4.15 21.80 -0.65
C ILE A 21 4.31 23.12 0.10
N LYS A 22 5.12 23.15 1.16
CA LYS A 22 5.39 24.36 1.94
C LYS A 22 5.93 25.49 1.07
N LYS A 23 6.90 25.17 0.22
CA LYS A 23 7.57 26.18 -0.62
C LYS A 23 6.69 26.67 -1.77
N ARG A 24 5.86 25.79 -2.35
CA ARG A 24 5.02 26.12 -3.50
C ARG A 24 3.69 26.77 -3.12
N PHE A 25 3.06 26.29 -2.06
CA PHE A 25 1.69 26.64 -1.69
C PHE A 25 1.55 27.31 -0.32
N GLY A 26 2.63 27.42 0.41
CA GLY A 26 2.65 28.10 1.71
C GLY A 26 2.21 27.21 2.88
N ILE A 27 2.20 27.83 4.07
CA ILE A 27 2.03 27.12 5.34
C ILE A 27 0.58 26.66 5.61
N GLY A 28 -0.41 27.39 5.08
CA GLY A 28 -1.83 27.06 5.25
C GLY A 28 -2.18 25.73 4.57
N ILE A 29 -1.80 25.59 3.31
CA ILE A 29 -2.02 24.36 2.53
C ILE A 29 -1.18 23.20 3.09
N LEU A 30 0.05 23.49 3.55
CA LEU A 30 0.87 22.48 4.22
C LEU A 30 0.17 21.86 5.43
N LYS A 31 -0.48 22.63 6.30
CA LYS A 31 -1.19 22.11 7.49
C LYS A 31 -2.31 21.17 7.11
N ILE A 32 -3.10 21.51 6.09
CA ILE A 32 -4.18 20.66 5.58
C ILE A 32 -3.60 19.36 5.00
N CYS A 33 -2.56 19.46 4.17
CA CYS A 33 -1.91 18.28 3.59
C CYS A 33 -1.28 17.38 4.66
N LEU A 34 -0.64 17.95 5.69
CA LEU A 34 -0.09 17.17 6.80
C LEU A 34 -1.17 16.41 7.56
N PHE A 35 -2.29 17.06 7.86
CA PHE A 35 -3.43 16.40 8.50
C PHE A 35 -3.93 15.23 7.67
N LEU A 36 -4.16 15.44 6.37
CA LEU A 36 -4.62 14.39 5.46
C LEU A 36 -3.62 13.23 5.33
N ILE A 37 -2.32 13.53 5.22
CA ILE A 37 -1.26 12.53 5.15
C ILE A 37 -1.21 11.70 6.44
N LEU A 38 -1.24 12.34 7.61
CA LEU A 38 -1.21 11.64 8.89
C LEU A 38 -2.46 10.77 9.09
N PHE A 39 -3.63 11.30 8.77
CA PHE A 39 -4.90 10.57 8.85
C PHE A 39 -4.87 9.33 7.96
N TYR A 40 -4.49 9.49 6.70
CA TYR A 40 -4.38 8.41 5.74
C TYR A 40 -3.36 7.34 6.17
N LEU A 41 -2.14 7.74 6.61
CA LEU A 41 -1.12 6.81 7.07
C LEU A 41 -1.56 6.03 8.32
N THR A 42 -2.31 6.67 9.22
CA THR A 42 -2.86 6.01 10.41
C THR A 42 -3.89 4.94 10.02
N ILE A 43 -4.79 5.24 9.08
CA ILE A 43 -5.76 4.25 8.58
C ILE A 43 -5.04 3.06 7.93
N PHE A 44 -4.02 3.30 7.12
CA PHE A 44 -3.23 2.23 6.51
C PHE A 44 -2.54 1.35 7.55
N LEU A 45 -1.90 1.97 8.55
CA LEU A 45 -1.26 1.22 9.63
C LEU A 45 -2.26 0.33 10.38
N ILE A 46 -3.43 0.85 10.70
CA ILE A 46 -4.50 0.08 11.36
C ILE A 46 -4.93 -1.08 10.45
N ALA A 47 -5.16 -0.83 9.18
CA ALA A 47 -5.59 -1.86 8.22
C ALA A 47 -4.56 -2.98 8.08
N GLU A 48 -3.27 -2.65 7.92
CA GLU A 48 -2.18 -3.62 7.80
C GLU A 48 -2.02 -4.47 9.06
N VAL A 49 -1.97 -3.84 10.22
CA VAL A 49 -1.85 -4.55 11.52
C VAL A 49 -3.07 -5.44 11.76
N THR A 50 -4.27 -4.97 11.43
CA THR A 50 -5.50 -5.75 11.57
C THR A 50 -5.52 -6.95 10.62
N ALA A 51 -5.05 -6.78 9.39
CA ALA A 51 -4.97 -7.87 8.41
C ALA A 51 -4.02 -8.99 8.91
N ILE A 52 -2.82 -8.64 9.40
CA ILE A 52 -1.87 -9.61 9.96
C ILE A 52 -2.47 -10.29 11.19
N ALA A 53 -3.06 -9.51 12.10
CA ALA A 53 -3.66 -10.05 13.32
C ALA A 53 -4.83 -10.99 13.03
N SER A 54 -5.67 -10.65 12.05
CA SER A 54 -6.80 -11.48 11.62
C SER A 54 -6.34 -12.79 10.99
N LEU A 55 -5.31 -12.74 10.14
CA LEU A 55 -4.73 -13.93 9.53
C LEU A 55 -4.18 -14.89 10.60
N LEU A 56 -3.39 -14.39 11.55
CA LEU A 56 -2.84 -15.21 12.62
C LEU A 56 -3.92 -15.72 13.58
N ASN A 57 -4.93 -14.93 13.86
CA ASN A 57 -6.08 -15.40 14.63
C ASN A 57 -6.82 -16.53 13.93
N PHE A 58 -7.01 -16.44 12.61
CA PHE A 58 -7.64 -17.48 11.81
C PHE A 58 -6.85 -18.81 11.87
N ILE A 59 -5.52 -18.76 11.75
CA ILE A 59 -4.65 -19.94 11.71
C ILE A 59 -4.40 -20.51 13.11
N SER A 60 -4.06 -19.66 14.09
CA SER A 60 -3.51 -20.08 15.38
C SER A 60 -4.43 -19.78 16.56
N LYS A 61 -5.58 -19.13 16.33
CA LYS A 61 -6.53 -18.69 17.36
C LYS A 61 -5.93 -17.73 18.41
N VAL A 62 -4.76 -17.13 18.11
CA VAL A 62 -4.14 -16.12 18.97
C VAL A 62 -5.02 -14.85 18.97
N PRO A 63 -5.26 -14.24 20.15
CA PRO A 63 -6.05 -13.02 20.24
C PRO A 63 -5.47 -11.88 19.40
N LEU A 64 -6.34 -11.13 18.71
CA LEU A 64 -5.96 -10.05 17.78
C LEU A 64 -5.04 -9.00 18.42
N TRP A 65 -5.33 -8.62 19.66
CA TRP A 65 -4.56 -7.58 20.36
C TRP A 65 -3.11 -7.99 20.68
N ILE A 66 -2.87 -9.29 20.95
CA ILE A 66 -1.52 -9.82 21.19
C ILE A 66 -0.71 -9.72 19.90
N THR A 67 -1.25 -10.23 18.81
CA THR A 67 -0.59 -10.20 17.50
C THR A 67 -0.35 -8.77 17.04
N ALA A 68 -1.33 -7.90 17.16
CA ALA A 68 -1.19 -6.49 16.82
C ALA A 68 -0.08 -5.80 17.65
N GLY A 69 -0.07 -6.01 18.96
CA GLY A 69 0.95 -5.46 19.85
C GLY A 69 2.36 -5.94 19.50
N VAL A 70 2.54 -7.25 19.31
CA VAL A 70 3.83 -7.84 18.94
C VAL A 70 4.30 -7.30 17.57
N THR A 71 3.43 -7.25 16.59
CA THR A 71 3.75 -6.71 15.24
C THR A 71 4.22 -5.26 15.34
N LEU A 72 3.49 -4.41 16.07
CA LEU A 72 3.87 -3.00 16.24
C LEU A 72 5.21 -2.84 16.97
N ILE A 73 5.47 -3.62 18.01
CA ILE A 73 6.73 -3.59 18.74
C ILE A 73 7.90 -4.00 17.83
N ILE A 74 7.76 -5.08 17.09
CA ILE A 74 8.79 -5.53 16.14
C ILE A 74 9.06 -4.46 15.08
N CYS A 75 8.00 -3.88 14.48
CA CYS A 75 8.14 -2.81 13.50
C CYS A 75 8.86 -1.59 14.10
N LEU A 76 8.50 -1.18 15.31
CA LEU A 76 9.13 -0.06 15.98
C LEU A 76 10.63 -0.32 16.22
N LEU A 77 10.99 -1.50 16.73
CA LEU A 77 12.36 -1.85 17.03
C LEU A 77 13.26 -1.84 15.78
N TYR A 78 12.81 -2.40 14.66
CA TYR A 78 13.63 -2.40 13.45
C TYR A 78 13.74 -1.01 12.81
N ILE A 79 12.67 -0.19 12.87
CA ILE A 79 12.70 1.19 12.36
C ILE A 79 13.64 2.05 13.19
N LEU A 80 13.61 1.94 14.51
CA LEU A 80 14.49 2.71 15.40
C LEU A 80 15.98 2.39 15.17
N ARG A 81 16.32 1.13 14.83
CA ARG A 81 17.71 0.71 14.59
C ARG A 81 18.19 0.96 13.17
N GLY A 82 17.34 0.78 12.18
CA GLY A 82 17.77 0.79 10.77
C GLY A 82 17.23 1.95 9.93
N GLY A 83 16.26 2.69 10.45
CA GLY A 83 15.68 3.84 9.77
C GLY A 83 15.20 3.53 8.36
N PHE A 84 15.32 4.53 7.47
CA PHE A 84 14.85 4.44 6.08
C PHE A 84 15.61 3.40 5.24
N ALA A 85 16.91 3.21 5.48
CA ALA A 85 17.72 2.25 4.72
C ALA A 85 17.26 0.80 4.95
N LEU A 86 16.96 0.44 6.20
CA LEU A 86 16.48 -0.89 6.53
C LEU A 86 15.08 -1.13 5.98
N SER A 87 14.22 -0.11 5.94
CA SER A 87 12.89 -0.21 5.31
C SER A 87 12.99 -0.58 3.82
N ILE A 88 13.92 0.03 3.08
CA ILE A 88 14.12 -0.31 1.65
C ILE A 88 14.60 -1.76 1.47
N ILE A 89 15.46 -2.23 2.37
CA ILE A 89 15.96 -3.61 2.33
C ILE A 89 14.83 -4.60 2.61
N THR A 90 14.04 -4.35 3.64
CA THR A 90 12.89 -5.21 3.99
C THR A 90 11.85 -5.24 2.88
N ASP A 91 11.54 -4.11 2.25
CA ASP A 91 10.60 -4.04 1.13
C ASP A 91 11.04 -4.92 -0.06
N LYS A 92 12.36 -4.99 -0.33
CA LYS A 92 12.90 -5.85 -1.39
C LYS A 92 12.63 -7.33 -1.11
N TYR A 93 12.86 -7.78 0.12
CA TYR A 93 12.56 -9.16 0.49
C TYR A 93 11.07 -9.45 0.51
N GLN A 94 10.27 -8.55 1.05
CA GLN A 94 8.81 -8.66 1.04
C GLN A 94 8.26 -8.78 -0.38
N PHE A 95 8.78 -8.01 -1.33
CA PHE A 95 8.38 -8.10 -2.74
C PHE A 95 8.59 -9.52 -3.30
N ILE A 96 9.74 -10.14 -3.03
CA ILE A 96 10.02 -11.51 -3.47
C ILE A 96 8.98 -12.50 -2.89
N PHE A 97 8.71 -12.41 -1.59
CA PHE A 97 7.70 -13.27 -0.94
C PHE A 97 6.30 -13.04 -1.49
N ILE A 98 5.90 -11.78 -1.73
CA ILE A 98 4.59 -11.45 -2.31
C ILE A 98 4.45 -12.07 -3.70
N VAL A 99 5.48 -11.96 -4.55
CA VAL A 99 5.47 -12.56 -5.90
C VAL A 99 5.31 -14.08 -5.82
N LEU A 100 6.06 -14.74 -4.92
CA LEU A 100 5.97 -16.20 -4.72
C LEU A 100 4.58 -16.63 -4.26
N ILE A 101 3.98 -15.90 -3.31
CA ILE A 101 2.62 -16.17 -2.80
C ILE A 101 1.58 -15.99 -3.91
N ILE A 102 1.69 -14.93 -4.71
CA ILE A 102 0.77 -14.67 -5.84
C ILE A 102 0.88 -15.80 -6.87
N LEU A 103 2.09 -16.22 -7.24
CA LEU A 103 2.30 -17.30 -8.19
C LEU A 103 1.76 -18.63 -7.65
N ALA A 104 2.04 -18.96 -6.39
CA ALA A 104 1.50 -20.17 -5.76
C ALA A 104 -0.03 -20.15 -5.70
N SER A 105 -0.62 -19.02 -5.31
CA SER A 105 -2.08 -18.84 -5.29
C SER A 105 -2.69 -18.99 -6.67
N LEU A 106 -2.06 -18.43 -7.70
CA LEU A 106 -2.50 -18.56 -9.09
C LEU A 106 -2.47 -20.02 -9.55
N LEU A 107 -1.40 -20.75 -9.26
CA LEU A 107 -1.30 -22.18 -9.59
C LEU A 107 -2.39 -23.01 -8.90
N ILE A 108 -2.63 -22.76 -7.60
CA ILE A 108 -3.69 -23.44 -6.85
C ILE A 108 -5.08 -23.12 -7.44
N ILE A 109 -5.34 -21.87 -7.78
CA ILE A 109 -6.61 -21.48 -8.40
C ILE A 109 -6.79 -22.18 -9.74
N LEU A 110 -5.78 -22.12 -10.62
CA LEU A 110 -5.85 -22.74 -11.94
C LEU A 110 -6.03 -24.26 -11.88
N SER A 111 -5.46 -24.93 -10.87
CA SER A 111 -5.61 -26.37 -10.69
C SER A 111 -6.96 -26.80 -10.10
N ASN A 112 -7.65 -25.89 -9.37
CA ASN A 112 -8.89 -26.22 -8.65
C ASN A 112 -10.14 -25.53 -9.21
N VAL A 113 -10.01 -24.63 -10.18
CA VAL A 113 -11.18 -23.99 -10.81
C VAL A 113 -11.85 -24.98 -11.77
N ASN A 114 -13.03 -25.43 -11.39
CA ASN A 114 -13.92 -26.28 -12.19
C ASN A 114 -15.19 -25.50 -12.56
N LEU A 115 -15.90 -25.97 -13.59
CA LEU A 115 -17.21 -25.42 -13.99
C LEU A 115 -18.21 -25.37 -12.82
N SER A 116 -18.15 -26.37 -11.91
CA SER A 116 -18.95 -26.39 -10.69
C SER A 116 -18.69 -25.21 -9.74
N SER A 117 -17.44 -24.75 -9.65
CA SER A 117 -17.10 -23.57 -8.84
C SER A 117 -17.77 -22.32 -9.37
N PHE A 118 -17.86 -22.17 -10.69
CA PHE A 118 -18.53 -21.06 -11.33
C PHE A 118 -20.05 -21.08 -11.09
N GLU A 119 -20.66 -22.26 -11.13
CA GLU A 119 -22.09 -22.41 -10.81
C GLU A 119 -22.40 -22.08 -9.35
N ILE A 120 -21.53 -22.46 -8.42
CA ILE A 120 -21.67 -22.10 -6.99
C ILE A 120 -21.64 -20.58 -6.82
N ILE A 121 -20.72 -19.87 -7.48
CA ILE A 121 -20.64 -18.41 -7.44
C ILE A 121 -21.90 -17.79 -8.05
N LYS A 122 -22.34 -18.30 -9.19
CA LYS A 122 -23.57 -17.85 -9.87
C LYS A 122 -24.82 -18.01 -8.99
N LYS A 123 -24.87 -19.09 -8.20
CA LYS A 123 -25.98 -19.37 -7.29
C LYS A 123 -25.94 -18.50 -6.03
N ASN A 124 -24.78 -18.36 -5.41
CA ASN A 124 -24.62 -17.71 -4.10
C ASN A 124 -24.42 -16.21 -4.19
N SER A 125 -23.84 -15.74 -5.31
CA SER A 125 -23.49 -14.32 -5.50
C SER A 125 -23.65 -13.91 -6.97
N PRO A 126 -24.90 -13.96 -7.53
CA PRO A 126 -25.15 -13.72 -8.95
C PRO A 126 -24.68 -12.34 -9.42
N ASN A 127 -24.72 -11.36 -8.54
CA ASN A 127 -24.31 -9.98 -8.82
C ASN A 127 -22.82 -9.86 -9.18
N LEU A 128 -21.95 -10.75 -8.67
CA LEU A 128 -20.51 -10.71 -8.99
C LEU A 128 -20.23 -11.04 -10.45
N ILE A 129 -21.10 -11.80 -11.10
CA ILE A 129 -20.95 -12.24 -12.49
C ILE A 129 -21.82 -11.42 -13.43
N ASN A 130 -22.77 -10.67 -12.89
CA ASN A 130 -23.69 -9.89 -13.70
C ASN A 130 -22.97 -8.68 -14.30
N LYS A 131 -22.89 -8.65 -15.62
CA LYS A 131 -22.26 -7.55 -16.38
C LYS A 131 -23.02 -6.23 -16.26
N ASP A 132 -24.33 -6.29 -16.01
CA ASP A 132 -25.19 -5.11 -15.93
C ASP A 132 -25.28 -4.56 -14.50
N TYR A 133 -24.60 -5.19 -13.54
CA TYR A 133 -24.62 -4.74 -12.16
C TYR A 133 -23.62 -3.58 -11.96
N LEU A 134 -24.13 -2.36 -12.08
CA LEU A 134 -23.36 -1.11 -11.99
C LEU A 134 -22.41 -1.02 -10.77
N PRO A 135 -22.76 -1.52 -9.56
CA PRO A 135 -21.87 -1.47 -8.41
C PRO A 135 -20.51 -2.17 -8.61
N ASN A 136 -20.42 -3.19 -9.49
CA ASN A 136 -19.15 -3.84 -9.78
C ASN A 136 -18.18 -2.88 -10.47
N TYR A 137 -18.66 -2.09 -11.41
CA TYR A 137 -17.84 -1.10 -12.14
C TYR A 137 -17.48 0.08 -11.26
N THR A 138 -18.44 0.59 -10.48
CA THR A 138 -18.18 1.71 -9.57
C THR A 138 -17.20 1.32 -8.48
N ALA A 139 -17.31 0.13 -7.90
CA ALA A 139 -16.35 -0.39 -6.91
C ALA A 139 -14.95 -0.53 -7.51
N GLY A 140 -14.83 -1.14 -8.71
CA GLY A 140 -13.56 -1.30 -9.40
C GLY A 140 -12.91 0.04 -9.74
N LEU A 141 -13.68 0.99 -10.27
CA LEU A 141 -13.19 2.33 -10.61
C LEU A 141 -12.77 3.11 -9.36
N THR A 142 -13.58 3.06 -8.31
CA THR A 142 -13.28 3.71 -7.02
C THR A 142 -11.99 3.14 -6.42
N PHE A 143 -11.82 1.83 -6.43
CA PHE A 143 -10.61 1.17 -5.97
C PHE A 143 -9.38 1.62 -6.77
N PHE A 144 -9.48 1.64 -8.09
CA PHE A 144 -8.39 2.08 -8.96
C PHE A 144 -7.99 3.54 -8.69
N ILE A 145 -8.97 4.45 -8.60
CA ILE A 145 -8.72 5.87 -8.31
C ILE A 145 -8.12 6.03 -6.90
N ALA A 146 -8.65 5.32 -5.91
CA ALA A 146 -8.15 5.38 -4.53
C ALA A 146 -6.69 4.94 -4.45
N VAL A 147 -6.32 3.80 -5.05
CA VAL A 147 -4.95 3.29 -5.06
C VAL A 147 -4.00 4.26 -5.78
N ALA A 148 -4.42 4.80 -6.93
CA ALA A 148 -3.60 5.76 -7.66
C ALA A 148 -3.39 7.06 -6.86
N ALA A 149 -4.46 7.61 -6.26
CA ALA A 149 -4.40 8.84 -5.49
C ALA A 149 -3.55 8.68 -4.22
N THR A 150 -3.72 7.58 -3.48
CA THR A 150 -2.93 7.31 -2.26
C THR A 150 -1.45 7.20 -2.55
N ASN A 151 -1.05 6.58 -3.65
CA ASN A 151 0.36 6.49 -4.04
C ASN A 151 0.98 7.86 -4.35
N LEU A 152 0.23 8.83 -4.88
CA LEU A 152 0.70 10.19 -5.11
C LEU A 152 0.97 10.94 -3.80
N PHE A 153 0.21 10.68 -2.75
CA PHE A 153 0.37 11.32 -1.44
C PHE A 153 1.25 10.52 -0.47
N HIS A 154 1.70 9.33 -0.86
CA HIS A 154 2.51 8.48 0.00
C HIS A 154 3.91 9.05 0.21
N GLN A 155 4.17 9.56 1.42
CA GLN A 155 5.42 10.24 1.78
C GLN A 155 6.66 9.36 1.54
N GLY A 156 6.60 8.06 1.80
CA GLY A 156 7.68 7.11 1.56
C GLY A 156 8.10 7.03 0.09
N ASN A 157 7.16 7.11 -0.85
CA ASN A 157 7.46 7.11 -2.27
C ASN A 157 8.24 8.37 -2.67
N TRP A 158 7.86 9.52 -2.13
CA TRP A 158 8.58 10.78 -2.38
C TRP A 158 9.97 10.82 -1.76
N GLN A 159 10.14 10.26 -0.56
CA GLN A 159 11.47 10.10 0.04
C GLN A 159 12.40 9.26 -0.84
N ARG A 160 11.88 8.19 -1.46
CA ARG A 160 12.64 7.37 -2.42
C ARG A 160 13.01 8.17 -3.68
N VAL A 161 12.08 8.99 -4.19
CA VAL A 161 12.33 9.86 -5.35
C VAL A 161 13.45 10.86 -5.05
N PHE A 162 13.42 11.51 -3.90
CA PHE A 162 14.44 12.50 -3.53
C PHE A 162 15.79 11.89 -3.16
N SER A 163 15.83 10.69 -2.56
CA SER A 163 17.06 9.99 -2.17
C SER A 163 17.74 9.25 -3.33
N ALA A 164 17.11 9.09 -4.46
CA ALA A 164 17.72 8.42 -5.61
C ALA A 164 18.94 9.20 -6.13
N LYS A 165 20.05 8.49 -6.40
CA LYS A 165 21.30 9.11 -6.85
C LYS A 165 21.17 9.88 -8.17
N ASN A 166 20.41 9.32 -9.12
CA ASN A 166 20.17 9.94 -10.43
C ASN A 166 18.78 9.56 -10.97
N ASN A 167 18.36 10.23 -12.04
CA ASN A 167 17.05 9.98 -12.65
C ASN A 167 16.94 8.64 -13.40
N SER A 168 18.06 7.97 -13.72
CA SER A 168 18.04 6.65 -14.36
C SER A 168 17.64 5.55 -13.37
N ILE A 169 17.89 5.77 -12.07
CA ILE A 169 17.49 4.83 -11.00
C ILE A 169 15.99 4.95 -10.68
N LEU A 170 15.37 6.07 -11.07
CA LEU A 170 13.93 6.31 -10.89
C LEU A 170 13.07 5.69 -12.00
N LYS A 171 13.67 5.17 -13.05
CA LYS A 171 13.01 4.46 -14.15
C LYS A 171 12.96 2.97 -13.89
#